data_bee7fa9b1bd964b2ad33227c3a1cac0f
#
_entry.id   bee7fa9b1bd964b2ad33227c3a1cac0f
#
_cell.length_a   1.000
_cell.length_b   1.000
_cell.length_c   1.000
_cell.angle_alpha   90.00
_cell.angle_beta   90.00
_cell.angle_gamma   90.00
#
_symmetry.space_group_name_H-M   'P 1'
#
loop_
_entity.id
_entity.type
_entity.pdbx_description
1 polymer ?
#
loop_
_entity_poly.entity_id
_entity_poly.type
_entity_poly.pdbx_seq_one_letter_code
_entity_poly.pdbx_strand_id
1 'polypeptide(L)'
;MIRPFLVLIGLAICPAFAQQRPNVLLLTVDDMSCDSVGVFGCKLPGTTPNMDKLASQSLRFANAHVTVGNCMPCRNVMFSGLYSHNNKVEGFYQVKDPGWPHFSDLMKDVGYFTGIRGKVSHSSPYQPYDWDAILDTLPNGQKAHMKDAKSFGVSTTDGIAKAKAAKKPFCLVVNVSDPHKPFWSQVRGGGKDPYVPSRIYKASEVPIPGFLFDDPQVREELALYYSSVRRADDCVGEILAALKDSGEEKKTV
;
A
#
# COMPACT_ATOMS: atom_id res chain seq x y z
N MET A 1 -75.90 0.97 20.32
CA MET A 1 -75.15 0.95 19.09
C MET A 1 -73.77 1.50 19.41
N ILE A 2 -72.76 0.61 19.60
CA ILE A 2 -71.35 0.98 19.90
C ILE A 2 -70.61 0.89 18.59
N ARG A 3 -70.07 2.02 18.09
CA ARG A 3 -69.25 2.06 16.89
C ARG A 3 -67.76 1.72 17.26
N PRO A 4 -67.14 0.76 16.61
CA PRO A 4 -65.72 0.49 16.85
C PRO A 4 -64.86 1.58 16.20
N PHE A 5 -63.97 2.21 16.98
CA PHE A 5 -62.90 3.07 16.51
C PHE A 5 -61.75 2.19 16.04
N LEU A 6 -61.49 2.21 14.73
CA LEU A 6 -60.31 1.58 14.13
C LEU A 6 -59.10 2.53 14.30
N VAL A 7 -58.19 2.16 15.21
CA VAL A 7 -56.89 2.87 15.35
C VAL A 7 -55.93 2.28 14.33
N LEU A 8 -55.67 3.00 13.24
CA LEU A 8 -54.59 2.66 12.32
C LEU A 8 -53.26 3.07 12.96
N ILE A 9 -52.50 2.09 13.45
CA ILE A 9 -51.09 2.29 13.86
C ILE A 9 -50.25 2.29 12.59
N GLY A 10 -49.90 3.47 12.10
CA GLY A 10 -48.93 3.64 11.01
C GLY A 10 -47.54 3.22 11.51
N LEU A 11 -47.05 2.06 11.10
CA LEU A 11 -45.62 1.72 11.23
C LEU A 11 -44.81 2.69 10.35
N ALA A 12 -44.19 3.68 10.99
CA ALA A 12 -43.16 4.48 10.36
C ALA A 12 -41.97 3.56 10.13
N ILE A 13 -41.82 3.06 8.90
CA ILE A 13 -40.58 2.40 8.43
C ILE A 13 -39.54 3.50 8.37
N CYS A 14 -38.78 3.68 9.44
CA CYS A 14 -37.58 4.48 9.41
C CYS A 14 -36.60 3.79 8.43
N PRO A 15 -36.19 4.41 7.30
CA PRO A 15 -35.18 3.81 6.46
C PRO A 15 -33.94 3.70 7.33
N ALA A 16 -33.55 2.49 7.69
CA ALA A 16 -32.24 2.23 8.25
C ALA A 16 -31.25 2.67 7.18
N PHE A 17 -30.63 3.84 7.37
CA PHE A 17 -29.47 4.23 6.59
C PHE A 17 -28.42 3.18 6.87
N ALA A 18 -28.33 2.18 6.01
CA ALA A 18 -27.23 1.23 6.04
C ALA A 18 -25.95 2.08 5.90
N GLN A 19 -25.22 2.22 6.99
CA GLN A 19 -23.97 2.97 7.00
C GLN A 19 -23.09 2.37 5.92
N GLN A 20 -22.85 3.14 4.85
CA GLN A 20 -22.06 2.67 3.73
C GLN A 20 -20.65 2.36 4.26
N ARG A 21 -20.22 1.11 4.15
CA ARG A 21 -18.89 0.68 4.60
C ARG A 21 -17.83 1.49 3.83
N PRO A 22 -16.82 2.04 4.51
CA PRO A 22 -15.75 2.77 3.82
C PRO A 22 -14.94 1.81 2.94
N ASN A 23 -14.39 2.31 1.86
CA ASN A 23 -13.35 1.61 1.13
C ASN A 23 -12.06 1.58 1.95
N VAL A 24 -11.19 0.61 1.69
CA VAL A 24 -9.88 0.47 2.34
C VAL A 24 -8.79 0.48 1.28
N LEU A 25 -7.82 1.39 1.42
CA LEU A 25 -6.63 1.45 0.59
C LEU A 25 -5.39 1.30 1.48
N LEU A 26 -4.83 0.09 1.52
CA LEU A 26 -3.61 -0.19 2.26
C LEU A 26 -2.39 0.04 1.36
N LEU A 27 -1.63 1.09 1.65
CA LEU A 27 -0.37 1.40 0.97
C LEU A 27 0.82 0.94 1.80
N THR A 28 1.74 0.26 1.17
CA THR A 28 3.04 -0.06 1.77
C THR A 28 4.17 0.37 0.86
N VAL A 29 5.30 0.76 1.44
CA VAL A 29 6.57 0.98 0.76
C VAL A 29 7.58 -0.03 1.31
N ASP A 30 8.52 -0.47 0.46
CA ASP A 30 9.40 -1.59 0.80
C ASP A 30 10.82 -1.12 1.13
N ASP A 31 11.36 -1.53 2.29
CA ASP A 31 12.70 -1.18 2.78
C ASP A 31 12.93 0.34 2.97
N MET A 32 11.90 1.09 3.36
CA MET A 32 12.02 2.51 3.67
C MET A 32 12.31 2.73 5.15
N SER A 33 13.40 3.42 5.45
CA SER A 33 13.71 3.85 6.81
C SER A 33 12.81 5.03 7.21
N CYS A 34 12.32 5.06 8.45
CA CYS A 34 11.42 6.13 8.92
C CYS A 34 12.09 7.51 8.91
N ASP A 35 13.41 7.58 9.14
CA ASP A 35 14.20 8.81 9.08
C ASP A 35 14.40 9.36 7.66
N SER A 36 13.98 8.63 6.64
CA SER A 36 13.94 9.08 5.24
C SER A 36 12.62 9.81 4.88
N VAL A 37 11.63 9.78 5.77
CA VAL A 37 10.30 10.38 5.57
C VAL A 37 10.26 11.76 6.22
N GLY A 38 9.80 12.78 5.45
CA GLY A 38 9.82 14.16 5.89
C GLY A 38 9.11 14.41 7.22
N VAL A 39 7.87 13.92 7.39
CA VAL A 39 7.09 14.09 8.64
C VAL A 39 7.67 13.36 9.85
N PHE A 40 8.61 12.44 9.66
CA PHE A 40 9.36 11.79 10.74
C PHE A 40 10.74 12.43 11.00
N GLY A 41 11.02 13.57 10.36
CA GLY A 41 12.20 14.38 10.64
C GLY A 41 13.39 14.10 9.71
N CYS A 42 13.15 13.65 8.48
CA CYS A 42 14.20 13.52 7.48
C CYS A 42 14.94 14.85 7.31
N LYS A 43 16.28 14.82 7.47
CA LYS A 43 17.12 16.01 7.34
C LYS A 43 17.31 16.46 5.89
N LEU A 44 17.04 15.57 4.94
CA LEU A 44 17.09 15.87 3.50
C LEU A 44 15.72 16.37 3.04
N PRO A 45 15.58 17.63 2.61
CA PRO A 45 14.28 18.20 2.30
C PRO A 45 13.66 17.57 1.04
N GLY A 46 12.35 17.39 1.06
CA GLY A 46 11.55 16.99 -0.08
C GLY A 46 11.74 15.54 -0.51
N THR A 47 12.06 14.64 0.41
CA THR A 47 12.13 13.20 0.13
C THR A 47 10.75 12.60 -0.13
N THR A 48 9.72 13.00 0.63
CA THR A 48 8.39 12.37 0.61
C THR A 48 7.23 13.38 0.65
N PRO A 49 7.14 14.34 -0.30
CA PRO A 49 6.12 15.41 -0.23
C PRO A 49 4.68 14.89 -0.36
N ASN A 50 4.42 13.79 -1.09
CA ASN A 50 3.07 13.23 -1.19
C ASN A 50 2.66 12.51 0.10
N MET A 51 3.56 11.73 0.70
CA MET A 51 3.35 11.11 2.01
C MET A 51 3.21 12.16 3.11
N ASP A 52 4.02 13.22 3.10
CA ASP A 52 3.96 14.32 4.05
C ASP A 52 2.62 15.05 3.97
N LYS A 53 2.12 15.28 2.75
CA LYS A 53 0.80 15.86 2.51
C LYS A 53 -0.31 14.97 3.05
N LEU A 54 -0.27 13.66 2.79
CA LEU A 54 -1.23 12.71 3.34
C LEU A 54 -1.18 12.72 4.87
N ALA A 55 0.00 12.67 5.46
CA ALA A 55 0.19 12.70 6.92
C ALA A 55 -0.36 13.97 7.57
N SER A 56 -0.32 15.13 6.89
CA SER A 56 -0.88 16.38 7.39
C SER A 56 -2.40 16.37 7.57
N GLN A 57 -3.08 15.40 6.95
CA GLN A 57 -4.53 15.22 6.97
C GLN A 57 -4.96 13.93 7.67
N SER A 58 -4.03 13.23 8.32
CA SER A 58 -4.21 11.88 8.83
C SER A 58 -3.78 11.75 10.28
N LEU A 59 -4.25 10.70 10.94
CA LEU A 59 -3.69 10.27 12.22
C LEU A 59 -2.31 9.64 11.98
N ARG A 60 -1.28 10.19 12.61
CA ARG A 60 0.09 9.71 12.53
C ARG A 60 0.48 8.98 13.82
N PHE A 61 0.93 7.74 13.68
CA PHE A 61 1.48 6.95 14.78
C PHE A 61 2.97 7.22 14.93
N ALA A 62 3.38 7.87 16.01
CA ALA A 62 4.78 8.22 16.28
C ALA A 62 5.64 6.99 16.67
N ASN A 63 5.03 5.97 17.26
CA ASN A 63 5.69 4.78 17.79
C ASN A 63 5.08 3.50 17.21
N ALA A 64 5.10 3.38 15.88
CA ALA A 64 4.73 2.14 15.19
C ALA A 64 5.98 1.28 14.97
N HIS A 65 5.93 0.03 15.42
CA HIS A 65 7.04 -0.91 15.31
C HIS A 65 6.64 -2.13 14.50
N VAL A 66 7.53 -2.60 13.63
CA VAL A 66 7.38 -3.89 12.96
C VAL A 66 7.92 -4.99 13.88
N THR A 67 7.29 -6.16 13.85
CA THR A 67 7.71 -7.31 14.65
C THR A 67 8.94 -8.01 14.09
N VAL A 68 9.16 -7.86 12.77
CA VAL A 68 10.28 -8.44 12.03
C VAL A 68 10.58 -7.55 10.82
N GLY A 69 11.86 -7.14 10.70
CA GLY A 69 12.32 -6.27 9.60
C GLY A 69 12.63 -7.04 8.31
N ASN A 70 11.73 -7.91 7.84
CA ASN A 70 11.93 -8.70 6.63
C ASN A 70 10.60 -8.83 5.86
N CYS A 71 10.65 -8.68 4.53
CA CYS A 71 9.46 -8.52 3.66
C CYS A 71 8.35 -9.53 3.89
N MET A 72 8.58 -10.81 3.55
CA MET A 72 7.53 -11.83 3.60
C MET A 72 7.05 -12.13 5.02
N PRO A 73 7.93 -12.32 6.02
CA PRO A 73 7.50 -12.51 7.39
C PRO A 73 6.71 -11.32 7.94
N CYS A 74 7.19 -10.08 7.75
CA CYS A 74 6.50 -8.88 8.21
C CYS A 74 5.11 -8.73 7.60
N ARG A 75 4.99 -8.96 6.28
CA ARG A 75 3.69 -8.88 5.58
C ARG A 75 2.72 -9.94 6.07
N ASN A 76 3.20 -11.17 6.31
CA ASN A 76 2.36 -12.23 6.86
C ASN A 76 1.96 -11.98 8.32
N VAL A 77 2.79 -11.32 9.14
CA VAL A 77 2.37 -10.80 10.45
C VAL A 77 1.23 -9.78 10.29
N MET A 78 1.38 -8.84 9.39
CA MET A 78 0.39 -7.79 9.14
C MET A 78 -0.95 -8.36 8.65
N PHE A 79 -0.91 -9.37 7.77
CA PHE A 79 -2.12 -9.96 7.18
C PHE A 79 -2.76 -11.09 7.98
N SER A 80 -2.04 -11.67 8.94
CA SER A 80 -2.56 -12.70 9.85
C SER A 80 -2.96 -12.15 11.21
N GLY A 81 -2.38 -11.00 11.63
CA GLY A 81 -2.45 -10.51 13.01
C GLY A 81 -1.67 -11.35 14.01
N LEU A 82 -0.84 -12.29 13.56
CA LEU A 82 -0.08 -13.23 14.37
C LEU A 82 1.43 -13.00 14.21
N TYR A 83 2.21 -13.19 15.28
CA TYR A 83 3.66 -13.21 15.18
C TYR A 83 4.17 -14.32 14.25
N SER A 84 5.35 -14.15 13.65
CA SER A 84 5.89 -15.05 12.63
C SER A 84 5.94 -16.53 13.09
N HIS A 85 6.34 -16.78 14.33
CA HIS A 85 6.37 -18.15 14.89
C HIS A 85 4.97 -18.76 15.08
N ASN A 86 3.91 -17.94 15.20
CA ASN A 86 2.52 -18.40 15.31
C ASN A 86 1.88 -18.56 13.94
N ASN A 87 2.19 -17.67 12.98
CA ASN A 87 1.67 -17.78 11.63
C ASN A 87 2.46 -18.72 10.72
N LYS A 88 3.58 -19.26 11.22
CA LYS A 88 4.47 -20.20 10.54
C LYS A 88 5.23 -19.63 9.35
N VAL A 89 5.22 -18.30 9.13
CA VAL A 89 5.94 -17.63 8.03
C VAL A 89 7.10 -16.84 8.62
N GLU A 90 8.18 -17.54 8.94
CA GLU A 90 9.40 -16.96 9.55
C GLU A 90 10.47 -16.59 8.51
N GLY A 91 10.26 -16.95 7.24
CA GLY A 91 11.20 -16.73 6.15
C GLY A 91 10.50 -16.62 4.79
N PHE A 92 11.30 -16.74 3.71
CA PHE A 92 10.79 -16.65 2.32
C PHE A 92 10.38 -18.04 1.81
N TYR A 93 9.35 -18.60 2.38
CA TYR A 93 8.79 -19.90 1.99
C TYR A 93 7.26 -19.88 2.14
N GLN A 94 6.61 -20.75 1.41
CA GLN A 94 5.15 -20.86 1.40
C GLN A 94 4.65 -21.84 2.47
N VAL A 95 3.51 -21.47 3.09
CA VAL A 95 2.79 -22.30 4.07
C VAL A 95 1.41 -22.60 3.50
N LYS A 96 1.22 -23.80 2.90
CA LYS A 96 0.00 -24.17 2.15
C LYS A 96 -1.25 -24.26 3.02
N ASP A 97 -1.08 -24.66 4.28
CA ASP A 97 -2.16 -24.76 5.26
C ASP A 97 -1.77 -23.98 6.53
N PRO A 98 -2.00 -22.66 6.52
CA PRO A 98 -1.57 -21.80 7.61
C PRO A 98 -2.37 -22.04 8.90
N GLY A 99 -3.62 -22.49 8.81
CA GLY A 99 -4.52 -22.70 9.96
C GLY A 99 -5.07 -21.40 10.55
N TRP A 100 -4.98 -20.29 9.83
CA TRP A 100 -5.50 -18.98 10.22
C TRP A 100 -6.06 -18.25 8.98
N PRO A 101 -7.11 -17.40 9.15
CA PRO A 101 -7.68 -16.64 8.06
C PRO A 101 -6.72 -15.50 7.67
N HIS A 102 -6.52 -15.30 6.38
CA HIS A 102 -5.80 -14.15 5.85
C HIS A 102 -6.70 -12.91 5.83
N PHE A 103 -6.10 -11.71 5.98
CA PHE A 103 -6.82 -10.46 5.96
C PHE A 103 -7.76 -10.30 4.75
N SER A 104 -7.33 -10.73 3.54
CA SER A 104 -8.19 -10.67 2.35
C SER A 104 -9.42 -11.56 2.46
N ASP A 105 -9.33 -12.73 3.11
CA ASP A 105 -10.47 -13.63 3.30
C ASP A 105 -11.51 -12.97 4.21
N LEU A 106 -11.03 -12.40 5.34
CA LEU A 106 -11.91 -11.67 6.26
C LEU A 106 -12.60 -10.48 5.58
N MET A 107 -11.90 -9.77 4.70
CA MET A 107 -12.48 -8.66 3.93
C MET A 107 -13.52 -9.16 2.92
N LYS A 108 -13.28 -10.29 2.24
CA LYS A 108 -14.25 -10.92 1.34
C LYS A 108 -15.51 -11.38 2.09
N ASP A 109 -15.33 -12.02 3.25
CA ASP A 109 -16.44 -12.52 4.09
C ASP A 109 -17.40 -11.40 4.50
N VAL A 110 -16.87 -10.19 4.70
CA VAL A 110 -17.69 -9.01 4.98
C VAL A 110 -18.06 -8.20 3.73
N GLY A 111 -17.88 -8.76 2.53
CA GLY A 111 -18.43 -8.26 1.28
C GLY A 111 -17.57 -7.26 0.53
N TYR A 112 -16.28 -7.14 0.83
CA TYR A 112 -15.35 -6.30 0.04
C TYR A 112 -14.90 -7.02 -1.24
N PHE A 113 -14.59 -6.22 -2.25
CA PHE A 113 -13.75 -6.62 -3.37
C PHE A 113 -12.29 -6.47 -2.98
N THR A 114 -11.49 -7.53 -3.10
CA THR A 114 -10.09 -7.54 -2.70
C THR A 114 -9.16 -7.48 -3.91
N GLY A 115 -8.23 -6.53 -3.91
CA GLY A 115 -7.23 -6.40 -4.97
C GLY A 115 -5.83 -6.20 -4.40
N ILE A 116 -4.83 -6.71 -5.12
CA ILE A 116 -3.43 -6.55 -4.74
C ILE A 116 -2.57 -6.12 -5.93
N ARG A 117 -1.64 -5.19 -5.68
CA ARG A 117 -0.62 -4.72 -6.61
C ARG A 117 0.76 -4.84 -5.97
N GLY A 118 1.67 -5.55 -6.62
CA GLY A 118 3.05 -5.76 -6.15
C GLY A 118 3.18 -6.65 -4.92
N LYS A 119 4.34 -7.26 -4.72
CA LYS A 119 4.65 -8.14 -3.58
C LYS A 119 3.61 -9.24 -3.32
N VAL A 120 2.92 -9.72 -4.35
CA VAL A 120 1.83 -10.69 -4.24
C VAL A 120 2.28 -11.96 -3.51
N SER A 121 3.43 -12.54 -3.90
CA SER A 121 3.96 -13.75 -3.26
C SER A 121 4.43 -13.55 -1.82
N HIS A 122 4.76 -12.30 -1.43
CA HIS A 122 5.18 -11.98 -0.06
C HIS A 122 4.01 -11.60 0.84
N SER A 123 2.89 -11.22 0.23
CA SER A 123 1.67 -10.77 0.92
C SER A 123 0.61 -11.85 1.04
N SER A 124 0.98 -13.10 0.81
CA SER A 124 0.08 -14.25 0.88
C SER A 124 0.87 -15.44 1.43
N PRO A 125 0.25 -16.33 2.23
CA PRO A 125 0.95 -17.46 2.83
C PRO A 125 1.40 -18.50 1.79
N TYR A 126 0.71 -18.57 0.64
CA TYR A 126 1.04 -19.46 -0.49
C TYR A 126 0.58 -18.86 -1.83
N GLN A 127 0.95 -19.48 -2.93
CA GLN A 127 0.55 -19.10 -4.28
C GLN A 127 -0.04 -20.31 -5.05
N PRO A 128 -1.05 -20.10 -5.90
CA PRO A 128 -1.84 -18.87 -6.03
C PRO A 128 -2.73 -18.64 -4.81
N TYR A 129 -2.98 -17.36 -4.45
CA TYR A 129 -3.90 -16.98 -3.39
C TYR A 129 -5.13 -16.29 -3.98
N ASP A 130 -6.27 -16.45 -3.31
CA ASP A 130 -7.57 -16.03 -3.85
C ASP A 130 -7.82 -14.53 -3.62
N TRP A 131 -7.13 -13.67 -4.39
CA TRP A 131 -7.49 -12.26 -4.53
C TRP A 131 -8.54 -12.12 -5.65
N ASP A 132 -9.54 -11.22 -5.50
CA ASP A 132 -10.49 -10.94 -6.58
C ASP A 132 -9.77 -10.32 -7.80
N ALA A 133 -8.67 -9.59 -7.58
CA ALA A 133 -7.82 -9.09 -8.64
C ALA A 133 -6.34 -9.01 -8.25
N ILE A 134 -5.47 -9.54 -9.12
CA ILE A 134 -4.03 -9.25 -9.10
C ILE A 134 -3.76 -8.17 -10.14
N LEU A 135 -3.34 -6.97 -9.67
CA LEU A 135 -3.23 -5.75 -10.46
C LEU A 135 -1.81 -5.53 -11.04
N ASP A 136 -1.01 -6.61 -11.13
CA ASP A 136 0.34 -6.59 -11.72
C ASP A 136 0.33 -6.60 -13.25
N THR A 137 -0.84 -6.82 -13.86
CA THR A 137 -1.08 -6.66 -15.30
C THR A 137 -1.99 -5.46 -15.50
N LEU A 138 -1.57 -4.53 -16.37
CA LEU A 138 -2.35 -3.36 -16.74
C LEU A 138 -3.55 -3.73 -17.64
N PRO A 139 -4.57 -2.86 -17.74
CA PRO A 139 -5.73 -3.13 -18.61
C PRO A 139 -5.40 -3.40 -20.08
N ASN A 140 -4.26 -2.91 -20.56
CA ASN A 140 -3.77 -3.15 -21.92
C ASN A 140 -3.03 -4.50 -22.08
N GLY A 141 -3.00 -5.33 -21.03
CA GLY A 141 -2.32 -6.62 -21.03
C GLY A 141 -0.81 -6.58 -20.74
N GLN A 142 -0.21 -5.41 -20.62
CA GLN A 142 1.20 -5.27 -20.29
C GLN A 142 1.46 -5.52 -18.80
N LYS A 143 2.60 -6.15 -18.51
CA LYS A 143 3.04 -6.28 -17.11
C LYS A 143 3.42 -4.90 -16.55
N ALA A 144 2.79 -4.53 -15.45
CA ALA A 144 3.11 -3.29 -14.76
C ALA A 144 4.50 -3.36 -14.10
N HIS A 145 5.36 -2.40 -14.39
CA HIS A 145 6.70 -2.38 -13.81
C HIS A 145 6.67 -1.89 -12.36
N MET A 146 7.44 -2.56 -11.49
CA MET A 146 7.44 -2.31 -10.04
C MET A 146 8.09 -0.98 -9.62
N LYS A 147 8.73 -0.26 -10.54
CA LYS A 147 9.40 1.04 -10.32
C LYS A 147 8.75 2.17 -11.14
N ASP A 148 7.68 1.89 -11.87
CA ASP A 148 6.99 2.87 -12.70
C ASP A 148 5.82 3.51 -11.95
N ALA A 149 5.99 4.76 -11.53
CA ALA A 149 4.98 5.50 -10.79
C ALA A 149 3.63 5.54 -11.51
N LYS A 150 3.63 5.80 -12.83
CA LYS A 150 2.40 5.86 -13.62
C LYS A 150 1.63 4.55 -13.62
N SER A 151 2.34 3.42 -13.67
CA SER A 151 1.69 2.11 -13.63
C SER A 151 0.96 1.83 -12.32
N PHE A 152 1.39 2.43 -11.20
CA PHE A 152 0.68 2.34 -9.92
C PHE A 152 -0.65 3.09 -9.97
N GLY A 153 -0.69 4.29 -10.55
CA GLY A 153 -1.94 5.03 -10.78
C GLY A 153 -2.92 4.24 -11.64
N VAL A 154 -2.45 3.70 -12.78
CA VAL A 154 -3.27 2.89 -13.70
C VAL A 154 -3.81 1.64 -12.99
N SER A 155 -2.97 0.90 -12.26
CA SER A 155 -3.39 -0.30 -11.51
C SER A 155 -4.42 0.05 -10.43
N THR A 156 -4.26 1.17 -9.73
CA THR A 156 -5.21 1.63 -8.71
C THR A 156 -6.56 1.98 -9.34
N THR A 157 -6.55 2.72 -10.44
CA THR A 157 -7.77 3.04 -11.21
C THR A 157 -8.50 1.77 -11.65
N ASP A 158 -7.77 0.78 -12.18
CA ASP A 158 -8.33 -0.51 -12.61
C ASP A 158 -8.95 -1.29 -11.44
N GLY A 159 -8.26 -1.35 -10.30
CA GLY A 159 -8.79 -2.01 -9.09
C GLY A 159 -10.09 -1.37 -8.60
N ILE A 160 -10.13 -0.03 -8.55
CA ILE A 160 -11.34 0.71 -8.17
C ILE A 160 -12.48 0.47 -9.18
N ALA A 161 -12.19 0.48 -10.48
CA ALA A 161 -13.17 0.22 -11.53
C ALA A 161 -13.76 -1.20 -11.42
N LYS A 162 -12.92 -2.21 -11.17
CA LYS A 162 -13.36 -3.61 -10.96
C LYS A 162 -14.27 -3.75 -9.74
N ALA A 163 -13.94 -3.08 -8.63
CA ALA A 163 -14.77 -3.08 -7.43
C ALA A 163 -16.13 -2.42 -7.68
N LYS A 164 -16.15 -1.27 -8.38
CA LYS A 164 -17.39 -0.60 -8.81
C LYS A 164 -18.25 -1.49 -9.70
N ALA A 165 -17.64 -2.18 -10.66
CA ALA A 165 -18.34 -3.14 -11.54
C ALA A 165 -18.94 -4.30 -10.73
N ALA A 166 -18.24 -4.78 -9.70
CA ALA A 166 -18.73 -5.78 -8.75
C ALA A 166 -19.77 -5.24 -7.75
N LYS A 167 -20.01 -3.93 -7.73
CA LYS A 167 -20.91 -3.25 -6.76
C LYS A 167 -20.53 -3.52 -5.30
N LYS A 168 -19.23 -3.58 -5.03
CA LYS A 168 -18.67 -3.83 -3.69
C LYS A 168 -17.78 -2.67 -3.26
N PRO A 169 -17.69 -2.37 -1.95
CA PRO A 169 -16.60 -1.55 -1.44
C PRO A 169 -15.27 -2.26 -1.73
N PHE A 170 -14.20 -1.52 -1.98
CA PHE A 170 -12.90 -2.14 -2.23
C PHE A 170 -12.04 -2.21 -0.97
N CYS A 171 -11.20 -3.26 -0.93
CA CYS A 171 -10.03 -3.36 -0.10
C CYS A 171 -8.84 -3.60 -1.04
N LEU A 172 -8.13 -2.53 -1.38
CA LEU A 172 -6.97 -2.61 -2.27
C LEU A 172 -5.68 -2.53 -1.44
N VAL A 173 -4.79 -3.49 -1.68
CA VAL A 173 -3.44 -3.54 -1.12
C VAL A 173 -2.46 -3.17 -2.22
N VAL A 174 -1.81 -2.01 -2.10
CA VAL A 174 -0.87 -1.51 -3.10
C VAL A 174 0.52 -1.41 -2.48
N ASN A 175 1.42 -2.26 -2.96
CA ASN A 175 2.76 -2.41 -2.43
C ASN A 175 3.77 -1.77 -3.38
N VAL A 176 4.27 -0.60 -3.02
CA VAL A 176 5.34 0.09 -3.74
C VAL A 176 6.66 -0.59 -3.42
N SER A 177 7.41 -0.96 -4.47
CA SER A 177 8.66 -1.70 -4.30
C SER A 177 9.85 -0.85 -3.91
N ASP A 178 9.85 0.45 -4.21
CA ASP A 178 10.90 1.35 -3.76
C ASP A 178 10.74 1.69 -2.27
N PRO A 179 11.86 2.01 -1.58
CA PRO A 179 13.25 2.06 -2.05
C PRO A 179 14.02 0.71 -1.99
N HIS A 180 13.35 -0.44 -1.96
CA HIS A 180 14.05 -1.74 -1.99
C HIS A 180 15.02 -1.84 -3.17
N LYS A 181 16.20 -2.40 -2.94
CA LYS A 181 17.23 -2.64 -3.99
C LYS A 181 16.69 -3.45 -5.17
N PRO A 182 17.18 -3.24 -6.40
CA PRO A 182 18.20 -2.26 -6.78
C PRO A 182 17.68 -0.82 -6.66
N PHE A 183 18.53 0.09 -6.16
CA PHE A 183 18.16 1.50 -6.08
C PHE A 183 18.08 2.12 -7.48
N TRP A 184 17.51 3.34 -7.57
CA TRP A 184 17.45 4.06 -8.82
C TRP A 184 18.83 4.11 -9.48
N SER A 185 18.87 3.94 -10.81
CA SER A 185 20.12 3.85 -11.61
C SER A 185 20.94 2.55 -11.44
N GLN A 186 20.62 1.67 -10.50
CA GLN A 186 21.27 0.36 -10.36
C GLN A 186 20.54 -0.69 -11.21
N VAL A 187 20.59 -0.55 -12.54
CA VAL A 187 19.92 -1.48 -13.45
C VAL A 187 20.70 -2.78 -13.57
N ARG A 188 20.05 -3.93 -13.29
CA ARG A 188 20.68 -5.25 -13.49
C ARG A 188 21.01 -5.45 -14.96
N GLY A 189 22.25 -5.81 -15.24
CA GLY A 189 22.75 -5.96 -16.62
C GLY A 189 23.22 -4.66 -17.27
N GLY A 190 23.20 -3.54 -16.53
CA GLY A 190 23.61 -2.23 -17.02
C GLY A 190 22.51 -1.50 -17.81
N GLY A 191 22.81 -0.31 -18.26
CA GLY A 191 21.87 0.51 -19.01
C GLY A 191 21.25 1.63 -18.20
N LYS A 192 20.37 2.41 -18.83
CA LYS A 192 19.68 3.56 -18.22
C LYS A 192 18.38 3.10 -17.58
N ASP A 193 18.15 3.47 -16.32
CA ASP A 193 16.87 3.29 -15.66
C ASP A 193 15.83 4.24 -16.29
N PRO A 194 14.76 3.73 -16.94
CA PRO A 194 13.74 4.56 -17.58
C PRO A 194 12.79 5.23 -16.58
N TYR A 195 12.74 4.76 -15.34
CA TYR A 195 11.80 5.23 -14.31
C TYR A 195 12.48 6.25 -13.41
N VAL A 196 12.66 7.47 -13.94
CA VAL A 196 13.37 8.54 -13.28
C VAL A 196 12.55 9.12 -12.14
N PRO A 197 13.09 9.21 -10.90
CA PRO A 197 12.43 9.91 -9.80
C PRO A 197 12.27 11.39 -10.13
N SER A 198 11.23 12.02 -9.60
CA SER A 198 10.97 13.46 -9.81
C SER A 198 12.04 14.36 -9.19
N ARG A 199 12.87 13.81 -8.27
CA ARG A 199 14.09 14.43 -7.76
C ARG A 199 15.19 13.40 -7.61
N ILE A 200 16.39 13.74 -8.08
CA ILE A 200 17.61 12.98 -7.94
C ILE A 200 18.50 13.70 -6.94
N TYR A 201 19.00 12.99 -5.94
CA TYR A 201 19.89 13.52 -4.92
C TYR A 201 21.36 13.24 -5.27
N LYS A 202 22.25 14.12 -4.84
CA LYS A 202 23.70 13.98 -5.02
C LYS A 202 24.34 13.49 -3.73
N ALA A 203 25.49 12.84 -3.85
CA ALA A 203 26.29 12.39 -2.71
C ALA A 203 26.62 13.50 -1.70
N SER A 204 26.80 14.74 -2.20
CA SER A 204 27.07 15.91 -1.36
C SER A 204 25.86 16.44 -0.57
N GLU A 205 24.63 16.05 -0.93
CA GLU A 205 23.40 16.52 -0.30
C GLU A 205 22.94 15.60 0.84
N VAL A 206 23.31 14.31 0.77
CA VAL A 206 22.72 13.30 1.66
C VAL A 206 23.29 13.37 3.07
N PRO A 207 22.45 13.29 4.10
CA PRO A 207 22.88 13.13 5.48
C PRO A 207 23.43 11.72 5.69
N ILE A 208 24.49 11.60 6.51
CA ILE A 208 24.99 10.30 6.94
C ILE A 208 24.30 9.92 8.25
N PRO A 209 23.58 8.79 8.28
CA PRO A 209 23.03 8.24 9.52
C PRO A 209 24.14 7.92 10.53
N GLY A 210 23.87 8.09 11.82
CA GLY A 210 24.88 7.89 12.86
C GLY A 210 25.46 6.47 12.99
N PHE A 211 24.88 5.50 12.32
CA PHE A 211 25.35 4.10 12.26
C PHE A 211 26.17 3.79 11.01
N LEU A 212 26.41 4.76 10.11
CA LEU A 212 27.25 4.62 8.91
C LEU A 212 28.47 5.53 8.99
N PHE A 213 29.55 5.11 8.33
CA PHE A 213 30.74 5.92 8.16
C PHE A 213 30.52 6.97 7.07
N ASP A 214 31.12 8.15 7.25
CA ASP A 214 31.16 9.19 6.21
C ASP A 214 32.28 8.85 5.19
N ASP A 215 31.88 8.13 4.15
CA ASP A 215 32.74 7.66 3.09
C ASP A 215 32.11 8.01 1.71
N PRO A 216 32.91 8.34 0.68
CA PRO A 216 32.38 8.68 -0.62
C PRO A 216 31.45 7.61 -1.24
N GLN A 217 31.79 6.32 -1.10
CA GLN A 217 30.95 5.23 -1.63
C GLN A 217 29.62 5.12 -0.88
N VAL A 218 29.64 5.30 0.45
CA VAL A 218 28.43 5.34 1.29
C VAL A 218 27.54 6.50 0.87
N ARG A 219 28.12 7.69 0.64
CA ARG A 219 27.36 8.85 0.18
C ARG A 219 26.73 8.64 -1.20
N GLU A 220 27.46 8.04 -2.13
CA GLU A 220 26.94 7.69 -3.45
C GLU A 220 25.77 6.72 -3.35
N GLU A 221 25.89 5.64 -2.58
CA GLU A 221 24.80 4.66 -2.39
C GLU A 221 23.60 5.28 -1.68
N LEU A 222 23.81 6.13 -0.68
CA LEU A 222 22.73 6.89 -0.02
C LEU A 222 22.03 7.83 -1.00
N ALA A 223 22.74 8.48 -1.92
CA ALA A 223 22.11 9.33 -2.94
C ALA A 223 21.16 8.53 -3.85
N LEU A 224 21.56 7.32 -4.24
CA LEU A 224 20.72 6.42 -5.00
C LEU A 224 19.50 5.92 -4.17
N TYR A 225 19.74 5.62 -2.89
CA TYR A 225 18.67 5.26 -1.95
C TYR A 225 17.64 6.40 -1.79
N TYR A 226 18.07 7.62 -1.47
CA TYR A 226 17.16 8.76 -1.32
C TYR A 226 16.45 9.12 -2.63
N SER A 227 17.09 8.93 -3.77
CA SER A 227 16.44 9.07 -5.08
C SER A 227 15.35 7.99 -5.27
N SER A 228 15.57 6.77 -4.76
CA SER A 228 14.55 5.71 -4.75
C SER A 228 13.43 6.00 -3.74
N VAL A 229 13.73 6.60 -2.58
CA VAL A 229 12.71 7.11 -1.64
C VAL A 229 11.80 8.12 -2.34
N ARG A 230 12.40 9.04 -3.12
CA ARG A 230 11.60 10.01 -3.90
C ARG A 230 10.73 9.32 -4.94
N ARG A 231 11.25 8.30 -5.65
CA ARG A 231 10.43 7.53 -6.61
C ARG A 231 9.31 6.73 -5.93
N ALA A 232 9.53 6.23 -4.71
CA ALA A 232 8.46 5.64 -3.92
C ALA A 232 7.35 6.65 -3.62
N ASP A 233 7.72 7.88 -3.26
CA ASP A 233 6.77 8.95 -3.01
C ASP A 233 6.02 9.37 -4.28
N ASP A 234 6.68 9.36 -5.45
CA ASP A 234 6.03 9.59 -6.74
C ASP A 234 4.98 8.50 -7.03
N CYS A 235 5.27 7.22 -6.71
CA CYS A 235 4.29 6.13 -6.81
C CYS A 235 3.08 6.37 -5.90
N VAL A 236 3.31 6.78 -4.65
CA VAL A 236 2.23 7.14 -3.71
C VAL A 236 1.41 8.31 -4.26
N GLY A 237 2.05 9.32 -4.83
CA GLY A 237 1.38 10.44 -5.48
C GLY A 237 0.41 10.01 -6.58
N GLU A 238 0.83 9.11 -7.48
CA GLU A 238 -0.01 8.57 -8.55
C GLU A 238 -1.18 7.73 -8.02
N ILE A 239 -0.96 6.94 -6.97
CA ILE A 239 -2.01 6.15 -6.32
C ILE A 239 -3.07 7.08 -5.70
N LEU A 240 -2.64 8.10 -4.96
CA LEU A 240 -3.55 9.06 -4.32
C LEU A 240 -4.30 9.92 -5.37
N ALA A 241 -3.65 10.27 -6.47
CA ALA A 241 -4.29 10.94 -7.59
C ALA A 241 -5.40 10.06 -8.22
N ALA A 242 -5.11 8.78 -8.47
CA ALA A 242 -6.10 7.83 -8.98
C ALA A 242 -7.30 7.67 -8.03
N LEU A 243 -7.06 7.59 -6.72
CA LEU A 243 -8.14 7.55 -5.72
C LEU A 243 -9.00 8.82 -5.77
N LYS A 244 -8.38 10.00 -5.82
CA LYS A 244 -9.07 11.27 -5.90
C LYS A 244 -9.91 11.38 -7.18
N ASP A 245 -9.32 11.06 -8.34
CA ASP A 245 -9.96 11.13 -9.65
C ASP A 245 -11.13 10.14 -9.78
N SER A 246 -11.11 9.05 -9.05
CA SER A 246 -12.21 8.09 -8.97
C SER A 246 -13.45 8.62 -8.22
N GLY A 247 -13.33 9.72 -7.46
CA GLY A 247 -14.35 10.28 -6.59
C GLY A 247 -14.58 9.52 -5.28
N GLU A 248 -13.72 8.54 -4.95
CA GLU A 248 -13.87 7.69 -3.76
C GLU A 248 -13.03 8.16 -2.56
N GLU A 249 -12.21 9.21 -2.69
CA GLU A 249 -11.27 9.68 -1.65
C GLU A 249 -11.96 9.88 -0.30
N LYS A 250 -13.11 10.58 -0.27
CA LYS A 250 -13.85 10.87 0.98
C LYS A 250 -14.54 9.67 1.61
N LYS A 251 -14.60 8.55 0.92
CA LYS A 251 -15.20 7.29 1.38
C LYS A 251 -14.16 6.20 1.64
N THR A 252 -12.88 6.57 1.61
CA THR A 252 -11.76 5.62 1.71
C THR A 252 -10.91 5.95 2.95
N VAL A 253 -10.56 4.91 3.68
CA VAL A 253 -9.59 4.91 4.77
C VAL A 253 -8.34 4.16 4.35
#